data_57ab79efe5360728d510ce1258b120eb
#
_entry.id   57ab79efe5360728d510ce1258b120eb
#
_cell.length_a   1.000
_cell.length_b   1.000
_cell.length_c   1.000
_cell.angle_alpha   90.00
_cell.angle_beta   90.00
_cell.angle_gamma   90.00
#
_symmetry.space_group_name_H-M   'P 1'
#
loop_
_entity.id
_entity.type
_entity.pdbx_description
1 polymer ?
#
loop_
_entity_poly.entity_id
_entity_poly.type
_entity_poly.pdbx_seq_one_letter_code
_entity_poly.pdbx_strand_id
1 'polypeptide(L)'
;MSLWELFILAVGLSMDAFSVAVCKGLSVVQVKKKHILTAGIYFGLFQALMPAVGYLLGTGFQAQIQAVDHWIAFILLSIIGINMIRESRGEAESLDDSFTFKAMIPLAVATSIDALAVGVTFAFLKVQIVPAVSFIGVVTFVISCAGVVIGNRFGARYKSKAELAGGIVLVCMGVKILVEHLFFS
;
A
#
# COMPACT_ATOMS: atom_id res chain seq x y z
N MET A 1 13.87 12.50 15.75
CA MET A 1 12.85 11.46 15.82
C MET A 1 13.43 10.25 16.52
N SER A 2 12.78 9.73 17.54
CA SER A 2 13.24 8.53 18.25
C SER A 2 12.99 7.28 17.40
N LEU A 3 13.76 6.20 17.65
CA LEU A 3 13.53 4.93 16.94
C LEU A 3 12.13 4.37 17.18
N TRP A 4 11.54 4.65 18.33
CA TRP A 4 10.18 4.22 18.67
C TRP A 4 9.12 4.95 17.85
N GLU A 5 9.26 6.27 17.71
CA GLU A 5 8.38 7.06 16.83
C GLU A 5 8.46 6.60 15.39
N LEU A 6 9.69 6.34 14.90
CA LEU A 6 9.90 5.82 13.55
C LEU A 6 9.29 4.43 13.37
N PHE A 7 9.36 3.57 14.39
CA PHE A 7 8.75 2.23 14.35
C PHE A 7 7.21 2.31 14.25
N ILE A 8 6.58 3.13 15.10
CA ILE A 8 5.12 3.32 15.08
C ILE A 8 4.69 3.87 13.71
N LEU A 9 5.40 4.87 13.20
CA LEU A 9 5.14 5.45 11.88
C LEU A 9 5.29 4.39 10.78
N ALA A 10 6.37 3.62 10.79
CA ALA A 10 6.64 2.59 9.79
C ALA A 10 5.56 1.50 9.80
N VAL A 11 5.09 1.07 10.98
CA VAL A 11 3.99 0.11 11.10
C VAL A 11 2.69 0.73 10.57
N GLY A 12 2.38 1.98 10.93
CA GLY A 12 1.20 2.69 10.44
C GLY A 12 1.17 2.76 8.91
N LEU A 13 2.26 3.25 8.31
CA LEU A 13 2.41 3.32 6.85
C LEU A 13 2.37 1.95 6.15
N SER A 14 2.74 0.88 6.85
CA SER A 14 2.72 -0.47 6.28
C SER A 14 1.32 -1.10 6.23
N MET A 15 0.31 -0.50 6.89
CA MET A 15 -1.02 -1.13 6.99
C MET A 15 -1.74 -1.19 5.65
N ASP A 16 -1.55 -0.22 4.78
CA ASP A 16 -2.13 -0.21 3.44
C ASP A 16 -1.52 -1.32 2.58
N ALA A 17 -0.20 -1.42 2.58
CA ALA A 17 0.52 -2.49 1.92
C ALA A 17 0.17 -3.88 2.50
N PHE A 18 -0.01 -3.99 3.82
CA PHE A 18 -0.47 -5.21 4.48
C PHE A 18 -1.86 -5.63 4.00
N SER A 19 -2.81 -4.70 3.95
CA SER A 19 -4.19 -4.97 3.51
C SER A 19 -4.21 -5.51 2.08
N VAL A 20 -3.49 -4.85 1.17
CA VAL A 20 -3.37 -5.31 -0.23
C VAL A 20 -2.61 -6.63 -0.32
N ALA A 21 -1.57 -6.84 0.48
CA ALA A 21 -0.83 -8.11 0.52
C ALA A 21 -1.71 -9.28 1.00
N VAL A 22 -2.57 -9.04 2.00
CA VAL A 22 -3.59 -10.03 2.43
C VAL A 22 -4.52 -10.37 1.27
N CYS A 23 -5.06 -9.35 0.57
CA CYS A 23 -5.93 -9.56 -0.58
C CYS A 23 -5.23 -10.36 -1.70
N LYS A 24 -3.97 -10.07 -2.00
CA LYS A 24 -3.16 -10.85 -2.94
C LYS A 24 -2.92 -12.29 -2.48
N GLY A 25 -2.73 -12.50 -1.19
CA GLY A 25 -2.63 -13.84 -0.61
C GLY A 25 -3.92 -14.64 -0.73
N LEU A 26 -5.08 -13.97 -0.62
CA LEU A 26 -6.40 -14.55 -0.77
C LEU A 26 -6.69 -14.99 -2.21
N SER A 27 -6.23 -14.24 -3.22
CA SER A 27 -6.52 -14.51 -4.64
C SER A 27 -5.78 -15.73 -5.18
N VAL A 28 -4.71 -16.17 -4.54
CA VAL A 28 -3.87 -17.28 -4.99
C VAL A 28 -4.24 -18.60 -4.30
N VAL A 29 -4.52 -19.63 -5.08
CA VAL A 29 -4.87 -20.98 -4.55
C VAL A 29 -3.71 -21.58 -3.75
N GLN A 30 -2.48 -21.46 -4.26
CA GLN A 30 -1.27 -21.94 -3.59
C GLN A 30 -0.18 -20.87 -3.62
N VAL A 31 0.11 -20.27 -2.48
CA VAL A 31 1.20 -19.32 -2.35
C VAL A 31 2.55 -20.02 -2.39
N LYS A 32 3.39 -19.60 -3.33
CA LYS A 32 4.80 -19.99 -3.43
C LYS A 32 5.67 -18.94 -2.74
N LYS A 33 6.85 -19.33 -2.26
CA LYS A 33 7.84 -18.40 -1.68
C LYS A 33 8.12 -17.19 -2.59
N LYS A 34 8.09 -17.39 -3.91
CA LYS A 34 8.25 -16.32 -4.90
C LYS A 34 7.16 -15.25 -4.77
N HIS A 35 5.90 -15.62 -4.55
CA HIS A 35 4.80 -14.66 -4.40
C HIS A 35 4.97 -13.79 -3.15
N ILE A 36 5.37 -14.41 -2.03
CA ILE A 36 5.64 -13.72 -0.76
C ILE A 36 6.76 -12.70 -0.94
N LEU A 37 7.89 -13.15 -1.51
CA LEU A 37 9.05 -12.29 -1.74
C LEU A 37 8.74 -11.16 -2.73
N THR A 38 8.03 -11.47 -3.82
CA THR A 38 7.64 -10.45 -4.80
C THR A 38 6.80 -9.35 -4.15
N ALA A 39 5.74 -9.71 -3.41
CA ALA A 39 4.92 -8.71 -2.71
C ALA A 39 5.76 -7.90 -1.72
N GLY A 40 6.55 -8.55 -0.87
CA GLY A 40 7.42 -7.88 0.08
C GLY A 40 8.39 -6.90 -0.58
N ILE A 41 9.04 -7.32 -1.68
CA ILE A 41 9.99 -6.47 -2.42
C ILE A 41 9.28 -5.26 -3.03
N TYR A 42 8.16 -5.46 -3.73
CA TYR A 42 7.45 -4.34 -4.34
C TYR A 42 6.94 -3.35 -3.29
N PHE A 43 6.21 -3.82 -2.29
CA PHE A 43 5.67 -2.93 -1.26
C PHE A 43 6.78 -2.29 -0.43
N GLY A 44 7.78 -3.04 0.01
CA GLY A 44 8.90 -2.51 0.78
C GLY A 44 9.74 -1.50 0.00
N LEU A 45 10.02 -1.79 -1.28
CA LEU A 45 10.81 -0.89 -2.13
C LEU A 45 10.07 0.43 -2.37
N PHE A 46 8.80 0.38 -2.76
CA PHE A 46 8.02 1.58 -3.00
C PHE A 46 7.78 2.38 -1.73
N GLN A 47 7.59 1.70 -0.59
CA GLN A 47 7.43 2.34 0.71
C GLN A 47 8.73 3.00 1.22
N ALA A 48 9.90 2.61 0.69
CA ALA A 48 11.17 3.30 0.92
C ALA A 48 11.41 4.43 -0.11
N LEU A 49 11.08 4.18 -1.38
CA LEU A 49 11.31 5.14 -2.47
C LEU A 49 10.42 6.38 -2.36
N MET A 50 9.13 6.20 -2.05
CA MET A 50 8.17 7.30 -2.02
C MET A 50 8.53 8.37 -0.98
N PRO A 51 8.88 8.06 0.28
CA PRO A 51 9.30 9.11 1.20
C PRO A 51 10.66 9.71 0.82
N ALA A 52 11.54 8.97 0.13
CA ALA A 52 12.76 9.57 -0.42
C ALA A 52 12.45 10.60 -1.51
N VAL A 53 11.52 10.28 -2.41
CA VAL A 53 11.02 11.22 -3.42
C VAL A 53 10.32 12.40 -2.76
N GLY A 54 9.43 12.16 -1.80
CA GLY A 54 8.75 13.19 -1.03
C GLY A 54 9.73 14.13 -0.33
N TYR A 55 10.79 13.61 0.26
CA TYR A 55 11.85 14.40 0.87
C TYR A 55 12.55 15.32 -0.14
N LEU A 56 12.91 14.81 -1.31
CA LEU A 56 13.52 15.59 -2.38
C LEU A 56 12.58 16.70 -2.87
N LEU A 57 11.31 16.38 -3.04
CA LEU A 57 10.29 17.34 -3.47
C LEU A 57 9.97 18.37 -2.36
N GLY A 58 9.97 17.95 -1.09
CA GLY A 58 9.74 18.82 0.06
C GLY A 58 10.82 19.90 0.23
N THR A 59 12.02 19.65 -0.28
CA THR A 59 13.08 20.67 -0.31
C THR A 59 12.86 21.73 -1.40
N GLY A 60 11.97 21.51 -2.37
CA GLY A 60 11.75 22.37 -3.53
C GLY A 60 10.33 22.91 -3.75
N PHE A 61 9.26 22.15 -3.39
CA PHE A 61 7.89 22.47 -3.83
C PHE A 61 6.81 22.11 -2.81
N GLN A 62 6.68 22.89 -1.75
CA GLN A 62 5.84 22.58 -0.61
C GLN A 62 4.31 22.58 -0.86
N ALA A 63 3.80 23.47 -1.69
CA ALA A 63 2.36 23.73 -1.77
C ALA A 63 1.61 22.94 -2.88
N GLN A 64 2.33 22.42 -3.86
CA GLN A 64 1.71 21.85 -5.06
C GLN A 64 1.47 20.32 -4.97
N ILE A 65 2.20 19.63 -4.11
CA ILE A 65 2.14 18.16 -4.00
C ILE A 65 0.93 17.71 -3.20
N GLN A 66 0.58 18.44 -2.14
CA GLN A 66 -0.55 18.09 -1.26
C GLN A 66 -1.93 18.15 -1.94
N ALA A 67 -2.04 18.84 -3.07
CA ALA A 67 -3.33 19.00 -3.76
C ALA A 67 -3.72 17.82 -4.66
N VAL A 68 -2.77 16.99 -5.08
CA VAL A 68 -2.99 15.98 -6.15
C VAL A 68 -2.89 14.53 -5.63
N ASP A 69 -2.11 14.26 -4.59
CA ASP A 69 -1.83 12.92 -4.08
C ASP A 69 -3.09 12.17 -3.62
N HIS A 70 -3.99 12.86 -2.94
CA HIS A 70 -5.24 12.28 -2.43
C HIS A 70 -6.18 11.82 -3.54
N TRP A 71 -6.27 12.58 -4.64
CA TRP A 71 -7.08 12.22 -5.81
C TRP A 71 -6.52 10.97 -6.51
N ILE A 72 -5.18 10.91 -6.64
CA ILE A 72 -4.51 9.75 -7.23
C ILE A 72 -4.73 8.51 -6.35
N ALA A 73 -4.54 8.63 -5.03
CA ALA A 73 -4.78 7.54 -4.09
C ALA A 73 -6.24 7.06 -4.16
N PHE A 74 -7.21 7.97 -4.12
CA PHE A 74 -8.63 7.64 -4.22
C PHE A 74 -8.96 6.88 -5.51
N ILE A 75 -8.52 7.39 -6.65
CA ILE A 75 -8.79 6.78 -7.97
C ILE A 75 -8.19 5.38 -8.04
N LEU A 76 -6.91 5.22 -7.66
CA LEU A 76 -6.22 3.92 -7.70
C LEU A 76 -6.86 2.91 -6.76
N LEU A 77 -7.10 3.27 -5.50
CA LEU A 77 -7.74 2.37 -4.52
C LEU A 77 -9.17 2.01 -4.92
N SER A 78 -9.92 2.97 -5.50
CA SER A 78 -11.27 2.71 -5.99
C SER A 78 -11.28 1.74 -7.16
N ILE A 79 -10.38 1.92 -8.15
CA ILE A 79 -10.28 1.00 -9.30
C ILE A 79 -9.94 -0.41 -8.82
N ILE A 80 -8.96 -0.55 -7.94
CA ILE A 80 -8.53 -1.85 -7.42
C ILE A 80 -9.66 -2.49 -6.61
N GLY A 81 -10.28 -1.73 -5.71
CA GLY A 81 -11.37 -2.21 -4.87
C GLY A 81 -12.59 -2.65 -5.67
N ILE A 82 -13.00 -1.87 -6.69
CA ILE A 82 -14.11 -2.21 -7.58
C ILE A 82 -13.79 -3.48 -8.37
N ASN A 83 -12.56 -3.62 -8.89
CA ASN A 83 -12.16 -4.84 -9.59
C ASN A 83 -12.25 -6.08 -8.69
N MET A 84 -11.78 -6.00 -7.44
CA MET A 84 -11.90 -7.09 -6.48
C MET A 84 -13.36 -7.45 -6.16
N ILE A 85 -14.25 -6.45 -6.03
CA ILE A 85 -15.68 -6.69 -5.81
C ILE A 85 -16.32 -7.38 -7.03
N ARG A 86 -15.94 -7.01 -8.25
CA ARG A 86 -16.43 -7.65 -9.48
C ARG A 86 -15.97 -9.10 -9.58
N GLU A 87 -14.73 -9.37 -9.25
CA GLU A 87 -14.18 -10.75 -9.22
C GLU A 87 -14.86 -11.64 -8.20
N SER A 88 -15.18 -11.11 -7.03
CA SER A 88 -15.89 -11.87 -5.99
C SER A 88 -17.25 -12.38 -6.48
N ARG A 89 -17.85 -11.71 -7.48
CA ARG A 89 -19.15 -12.09 -8.09
C ARG A 89 -19.01 -13.01 -9.31
N GLY A 90 -17.79 -13.39 -9.69
CA GLY A 90 -17.53 -14.25 -10.85
C GLY A 90 -17.77 -13.56 -12.21
N GLU A 91 -17.93 -12.25 -12.24
CA GLU A 91 -18.25 -11.47 -13.44
C GLU A 91 -16.99 -10.90 -14.15
N ALA A 92 -15.81 -11.05 -13.56
CA ALA A 92 -14.57 -10.57 -14.15
C ALA A 92 -13.72 -11.72 -14.67
N GLU A 93 -13.18 -11.56 -15.87
CA GLU A 93 -12.00 -12.29 -16.32
C GLU A 93 -10.97 -12.22 -15.19
N SER A 94 -10.50 -13.39 -14.75
CA SER A 94 -9.59 -13.52 -13.61
C SER A 94 -8.59 -12.38 -13.58
N LEU A 95 -8.69 -11.47 -12.60
CA LEU A 95 -7.54 -10.64 -12.25
C LEU A 95 -6.43 -11.63 -11.99
N ASP A 96 -5.50 -11.50 -12.85
CA ASP A 96 -4.27 -12.20 -12.92
C ASP A 96 -3.81 -12.59 -11.51
N ASP A 97 -3.84 -13.86 -11.17
CA ASP A 97 -3.14 -14.45 -10.01
C ASP A 97 -1.65 -14.06 -10.04
N SER A 98 -1.29 -13.23 -11.02
CA SER A 98 0.05 -12.88 -11.35
C SER A 98 0.57 -11.78 -10.43
N PHE A 99 1.60 -12.14 -9.74
CA PHE A 99 2.54 -11.21 -9.13
C PHE A 99 3.47 -10.63 -10.21
N THR A 100 2.91 -10.30 -11.39
CA THR A 100 3.68 -9.69 -12.47
C THR A 100 3.96 -8.23 -12.17
N PHE A 101 4.98 -7.69 -12.82
CA PHE A 101 5.36 -6.29 -12.75
C PHE A 101 4.17 -5.35 -13.01
N LYS A 102 3.35 -5.65 -14.03
CA LYS A 102 2.17 -4.85 -14.40
C LYS A 102 1.08 -4.85 -13.34
N ALA A 103 0.93 -5.93 -12.59
CA ALA A 103 -0.06 -6.03 -11.52
C ALA A 103 0.45 -5.42 -10.20
N MET A 104 1.74 -5.58 -9.88
CA MET A 104 2.28 -5.18 -8.59
C MET A 104 2.62 -3.69 -8.50
N ILE A 105 3.04 -3.04 -9.60
CA ILE A 105 3.41 -1.62 -9.57
C ILE A 105 2.25 -0.70 -9.20
N PRO A 106 1.06 -0.78 -9.84
CA PRO A 106 -0.05 0.09 -9.46
C PRO A 106 -0.44 -0.06 -7.99
N LEU A 107 -0.41 -1.30 -7.47
CA LEU A 107 -0.69 -1.59 -6.07
C LEU A 107 0.35 -0.96 -5.14
N ALA A 108 1.64 -1.13 -5.46
CA ALA A 108 2.74 -0.60 -4.67
C ALA A 108 2.76 0.94 -4.68
N VAL A 109 2.48 1.56 -5.83
CA VAL A 109 2.34 3.02 -5.93
C VAL A 109 1.16 3.49 -5.08
N ALA A 110 -0.02 2.87 -5.24
CA ALA A 110 -1.23 3.29 -4.52
C ALA A 110 -1.05 3.22 -2.99
N THR A 111 -0.41 2.14 -2.49
CA THR A 111 -0.20 1.93 -1.05
C THR A 111 0.95 2.73 -0.45
N SER A 112 1.72 3.46 -1.25
CA SER A 112 2.88 4.23 -0.79
C SER A 112 2.76 5.75 -1.01
N ILE A 113 1.58 6.22 -1.42
CA ILE A 113 1.34 7.66 -1.64
C ILE A 113 1.38 8.44 -0.31
N ASP A 114 0.85 7.88 0.76
CA ASP A 114 0.94 8.44 2.10
C ASP A 114 2.39 8.59 2.59
N ALA A 115 3.25 7.62 2.23
CA ALA A 115 4.67 7.68 2.51
C ALA A 115 5.38 8.85 1.78
N LEU A 116 4.88 9.26 0.61
CA LEU A 116 5.38 10.45 -0.08
C LEU A 116 5.11 11.70 0.75
N ALA A 117 3.92 11.88 1.30
CA ALA A 117 3.58 13.00 2.17
C ALA A 117 4.44 13.02 3.45
N VAL A 118 4.69 11.83 4.04
CA VAL A 118 5.60 11.69 5.18
C VAL A 118 7.03 12.11 4.80
N GLY A 119 7.48 11.78 3.60
CA GLY A 119 8.78 12.20 3.10
C GLY A 119 8.93 13.73 3.02
N VAL A 120 7.90 14.42 2.54
CA VAL A 120 7.84 15.90 2.57
C VAL A 120 7.98 16.42 4.00
N THR A 121 7.24 15.83 4.96
CA THR A 121 7.34 16.18 6.38
C THR A 121 8.75 15.96 6.94
N PHE A 122 9.42 14.86 6.54
CA PHE A 122 10.80 14.58 6.96
C PHE A 122 11.79 15.64 6.47
N ALA A 123 11.54 16.26 5.31
CA ALA A 123 12.37 17.36 4.82
C ALA A 123 12.29 18.58 5.76
N PHE A 124 11.09 18.91 6.27
CA PHE A 124 10.92 20.02 7.23
C PHE A 124 11.51 19.74 8.60
N LEU A 125 11.36 18.50 9.06
CA LEU A 125 11.89 18.08 10.37
C LEU A 125 13.39 17.78 10.33
N LYS A 126 14.06 17.94 9.15
CA LYS A 126 15.48 17.65 8.94
C LYS A 126 15.87 16.25 9.41
N VAL A 127 15.00 15.27 9.20
CA VAL A 127 15.25 13.87 9.55
C VAL A 127 16.34 13.32 8.65
N GLN A 128 17.20 12.44 9.18
CA GLN A 128 18.15 11.70 8.35
C GLN A 128 17.37 10.71 7.46
N ILE A 129 17.19 11.06 6.19
CA ILE A 129 16.29 10.36 5.28
C ILE A 129 16.70 8.91 5.04
N VAL A 130 17.97 8.63 4.79
CA VAL A 130 18.45 7.28 4.41
C VAL A 130 18.14 6.22 5.48
N PRO A 131 18.47 6.39 6.77
CA PRO A 131 18.07 5.44 7.79
C PRO A 131 16.55 5.31 7.93
N ALA A 132 15.81 6.43 7.84
CA ALA A 132 14.36 6.43 8.00
C ALA A 132 13.66 5.62 6.90
N VAL A 133 13.96 5.87 5.63
CA VAL A 133 13.33 5.17 4.51
C VAL A 133 13.74 3.70 4.45
N SER A 134 14.99 3.37 4.80
CA SER A 134 15.45 1.98 4.87
C SER A 134 14.68 1.21 5.94
N PHE A 135 14.47 1.82 7.09
CA PHE A 135 13.72 1.20 8.19
C PHE A 135 12.26 1.00 7.80
N ILE A 136 11.60 2.02 7.23
CA ILE A 136 10.21 1.94 6.74
C ILE A 136 10.09 0.81 5.70
N GLY A 137 10.99 0.77 4.72
CA GLY A 137 10.98 -0.27 3.68
C GLY A 137 11.12 -1.68 4.22
N VAL A 138 12.02 -1.91 5.19
CA VAL A 138 12.22 -3.23 5.82
C VAL A 138 10.99 -3.64 6.63
N VAL A 139 10.41 -2.74 7.40
CA VAL A 139 9.19 -3.01 8.18
C VAL A 139 8.04 -3.37 7.24
N THR A 140 7.84 -2.60 6.18
CA THR A 140 6.79 -2.86 5.17
C THR A 140 7.03 -4.19 4.46
N PHE A 141 8.27 -4.51 4.09
CA PHE A 141 8.62 -5.80 3.49
C PHE A 141 8.17 -6.97 4.40
N VAL A 142 8.55 -6.94 5.67
CA VAL A 142 8.21 -8.01 6.63
C VAL A 142 6.70 -8.12 6.82
N ILE A 143 6.03 -7.00 7.02
CA ILE A 143 4.58 -6.95 7.24
C ILE A 143 3.81 -7.41 6.00
N SER A 144 4.24 -7.05 4.79
CA SER A 144 3.62 -7.49 3.54
C SER A 144 3.84 -8.98 3.28
N CYS A 145 5.03 -9.51 3.57
CA CYS A 145 5.27 -10.95 3.50
C CYS A 145 4.31 -11.72 4.44
N ALA A 146 4.14 -11.25 5.66
CA ALA A 146 3.18 -11.83 6.61
C ALA A 146 1.74 -11.71 6.09
N GLY A 147 1.37 -10.58 5.50
CA GLY A 147 0.07 -10.34 4.88
C GLY A 147 -0.30 -11.38 3.82
N VAL A 148 0.60 -11.65 2.88
CA VAL A 148 0.39 -12.69 1.85
C VAL A 148 0.18 -14.08 2.46
N VAL A 149 0.96 -14.45 3.47
CA VAL A 149 0.84 -15.75 4.14
C VAL A 149 -0.49 -15.87 4.89
N ILE A 150 -0.86 -14.82 5.62
CA ILE A 150 -2.13 -14.76 6.36
C ILE A 150 -3.29 -14.84 5.38
N GLY A 151 -3.28 -14.02 4.32
CA GLY A 151 -4.29 -14.01 3.28
C GLY A 151 -4.51 -15.39 2.68
N ASN A 152 -3.45 -16.08 2.30
CA ASN A 152 -3.55 -17.42 1.70
C ASN A 152 -4.15 -18.46 2.66
N ARG A 153 -3.77 -18.45 3.94
CA ARG A 153 -4.34 -19.37 4.93
C ARG A 153 -5.84 -19.18 5.13
N PHE A 154 -6.31 -17.94 5.09
CA PHE A 154 -7.73 -17.64 5.24
C PHE A 154 -8.48 -17.78 3.90
N GLY A 155 -7.84 -17.47 2.78
CA GLY A 155 -8.44 -17.43 1.45
C GLY A 155 -8.86 -18.79 0.90
N ALA A 156 -8.10 -19.84 1.18
CA ALA A 156 -8.42 -21.20 0.72
C ALA A 156 -9.83 -21.67 1.16
N ARG A 157 -10.36 -21.10 2.26
CA ARG A 157 -11.68 -21.48 2.79
C ARG A 157 -12.79 -20.49 2.47
N TYR A 158 -12.46 -19.23 2.14
CA TYR A 158 -13.43 -18.13 1.98
C TYR A 158 -13.08 -17.17 0.84
N LYS A 159 -12.48 -17.65 -0.26
CA LYS A 159 -11.94 -16.85 -1.35
C LYS A 159 -12.91 -15.70 -1.78
N SER A 160 -14.11 -16.02 -2.20
CA SER A 160 -15.08 -15.04 -2.69
C SER A 160 -15.50 -14.00 -1.62
N LYS A 161 -15.72 -14.44 -0.37
CA LYS A 161 -16.09 -13.52 0.73
C LYS A 161 -14.92 -12.61 1.11
N ALA A 162 -13.71 -13.11 1.01
CA ALA A 162 -12.51 -12.38 1.33
C ALA A 162 -12.14 -11.35 0.25
N GLU A 163 -12.32 -11.69 -1.04
CA GLU A 163 -12.19 -10.76 -2.17
C GLU A 163 -13.21 -9.63 -2.07
N LEU A 164 -14.47 -9.96 -1.74
CA LEU A 164 -15.50 -8.95 -1.50
C LEU A 164 -15.14 -8.03 -0.33
N ALA A 165 -14.74 -8.60 0.80
CA ALA A 165 -14.36 -7.83 1.99
C ALA A 165 -13.13 -6.95 1.72
N GLY A 166 -12.10 -7.49 1.08
CA GLY A 166 -10.91 -6.74 0.69
C GLY A 166 -11.22 -5.59 -0.26
N GLY A 167 -12.05 -5.83 -1.28
CA GLY A 167 -12.49 -4.81 -2.21
C GLY A 167 -13.28 -3.68 -1.52
N ILE A 168 -14.19 -4.02 -0.60
CA ILE A 168 -14.93 -3.03 0.19
C ILE A 168 -13.97 -2.20 1.05
N VAL A 169 -13.01 -2.83 1.72
CA VAL A 169 -12.01 -2.14 2.55
C VAL A 169 -11.23 -1.13 1.72
N LEU A 170 -10.73 -1.52 0.53
CA LEU A 170 -9.97 -0.63 -0.35
C LEU A 170 -10.80 0.56 -0.84
N VAL A 171 -12.05 0.35 -1.22
CA VAL A 171 -12.96 1.44 -1.61
C VAL A 171 -13.23 2.38 -0.43
N CYS A 172 -13.54 1.83 0.75
CA CYS A 172 -13.75 2.63 1.97
C CYS A 172 -12.52 3.44 2.35
N MET A 173 -11.33 2.86 2.18
CA MET A 173 -10.06 3.50 2.46
C MET A 173 -9.80 4.67 1.49
N GLY A 174 -10.04 4.48 0.18
CA GLY A 174 -9.97 5.54 -0.80
C GLY A 174 -10.94 6.69 -0.48
N VAL A 175 -12.19 6.37 -0.14
CA VAL A 175 -13.19 7.36 0.29
C VAL A 175 -12.77 8.09 1.56
N LYS A 176 -12.24 7.37 2.55
CA LYS A 176 -11.74 7.98 3.80
C LYS A 176 -10.65 9.00 3.51
N ILE A 177 -9.63 8.65 2.72
CA ILE A 177 -8.53 9.55 2.34
C ILE A 177 -9.08 10.83 1.69
N LEU A 178 -10.03 10.67 0.75
CA LEU A 178 -10.66 11.80 0.07
C LEU A 178 -11.44 12.70 1.03
N VAL A 179 -12.23 12.11 1.92
CA VAL A 179 -13.04 12.85 2.92
C VAL A 179 -12.15 13.58 3.92
N GLU A 180 -11.12 12.93 4.44
CA GLU A 180 -10.16 13.56 5.35
C GLU A 180 -9.52 14.79 4.72
N HIS A 181 -9.14 14.70 3.45
CA HIS A 181 -8.57 15.83 2.75
C HIS A 181 -9.59 16.97 2.50
N LEU A 182 -10.82 16.66 2.11
CA LEU A 182 -11.84 17.66 1.78
C LEU A 182 -12.39 18.42 3.00
N PHE A 183 -12.41 17.78 4.17
CA PHE A 183 -13.07 18.32 5.36
C PHE A 183 -12.11 18.72 6.49
N PHE A 184 -10.86 18.26 6.46
CA PHE A 184 -9.89 18.48 7.54
C PHE A 184 -8.55 19.09 7.08
N SER A 185 -8.44 19.48 5.81
CA SER A 185 -7.26 20.18 5.26
C SER A 185 -7.38 21.71 5.37
#